data_01cabe90eb0c3d86d26ae7b5e98de092
#
_entry.id   01cabe90eb0c3d86d26ae7b5e98de092
#
_cell.length_a   1.000
_cell.length_b   1.000
_cell.length_c   1.000
_cell.angle_alpha   90.00
_cell.angle_beta   90.00
_cell.angle_gamma   90.00
#
_symmetry.space_group_name_H-M   'P 1'
#
loop_
_entity.id
_entity.type
_entity.pdbx_description
1 polymer ?
#
loop_
_entity_poly.entity_id
_entity_poly.type
_entity_poly.pdbx_seq_one_letter_code
_entity_poly.pdbx_strand_id
1 'polypeptide(L)'
;MVFLHEGLGSVAAWRDFPDQLCAACGLDGLVYSRPGYGQSTPRAPGEHWDARYLHRQALEVLPALLAALGIHQPWLFGHSDGATIALLHAAAFPEAVAGCVALAPHVFVEQKALQGIRRARQAYEAGPLRERLGRVQSNTDSAFYGWCDAWLDPGFRHWTIEAELATLRCPLIVVQGEDDAYGTMEQVGRITRILPHARSLMLEKCGHIPQRDAPADVIRAVMNCINSQAGRSLPTTRSQG
;
A
#
# COMPACT_ATOMS: atom_id res chain seq x y z
N MET A 1 10.17 6.17 -7.37
CA MET A 1 9.20 5.62 -6.38
C MET A 1 7.97 5.09 -7.10
N VAL A 2 7.38 3.98 -6.66
CA VAL A 2 6.17 3.40 -7.28
C VAL A 2 5.03 3.43 -6.27
N PHE A 3 3.90 4.03 -6.65
CA PHE A 3 2.74 4.24 -5.80
C PHE A 3 1.68 3.17 -6.04
N LEU A 4 1.26 2.51 -4.97
CA LEU A 4 0.29 1.41 -4.94
C LEU A 4 -0.94 1.86 -4.15
N HIS A 5 -2.05 2.12 -4.84
CA HIS A 5 -3.27 2.66 -4.25
C HIS A 5 -4.04 1.64 -3.39
N GLU A 6 -4.93 2.13 -2.53
CA GLU A 6 -5.82 1.37 -1.67
C GLU A 6 -6.89 0.58 -2.45
N GLY A 7 -7.73 -0.18 -1.72
CA GLY A 7 -8.73 -1.09 -2.27
C GLY A 7 -9.75 -0.47 -3.21
N LEU A 8 -10.05 0.83 -3.09
CA LEU A 8 -10.96 1.57 -3.95
C LEU A 8 -10.31 2.77 -4.64
N GLY A 9 -8.97 2.81 -4.63
CA GLY A 9 -8.18 3.88 -5.19
C GLY A 9 -7.96 3.79 -6.70
N SER A 10 -7.23 4.76 -7.20
CA SER A 10 -6.78 4.89 -8.60
C SER A 10 -5.70 5.97 -8.68
N VAL A 11 -5.14 6.23 -9.85
CA VAL A 11 -4.24 7.39 -10.08
C VAL A 11 -4.88 8.68 -9.56
N ALA A 12 -6.15 8.92 -9.90
CA ALA A 12 -6.85 10.16 -9.52
C ALA A 12 -7.08 10.29 -7.99
N ALA A 13 -7.10 9.19 -7.24
CA ALA A 13 -7.32 9.20 -5.79
C ALA A 13 -6.12 9.77 -5.01
N TRP A 14 -4.92 9.70 -5.57
CA TRP A 14 -3.70 10.22 -4.96
C TRP A 14 -3.62 11.75 -4.96
N ARG A 15 -4.33 12.41 -5.89
CA ARG A 15 -4.22 13.86 -6.13
C ARG A 15 -2.77 14.25 -6.39
N ASP A 16 -2.26 15.29 -5.73
CA ASP A 16 -0.93 15.87 -5.87
C ASP A 16 0.11 15.30 -4.87
N PHE A 17 -0.31 14.38 -3.99
CA PHE A 17 0.60 13.83 -2.97
C PHE A 17 1.85 13.14 -3.56
N PRO A 18 1.76 12.33 -4.64
CA PRO A 18 2.94 11.75 -5.27
C PRO A 18 3.96 12.79 -5.75
N ASP A 19 3.47 13.87 -6.36
CA ASP A 19 4.34 14.96 -6.84
C ASP A 19 5.06 15.66 -5.68
N GLN A 20 4.33 15.95 -4.61
CA GLN A 20 4.91 16.56 -3.40
C GLN A 20 5.97 15.66 -2.77
N LEU A 21 5.69 14.36 -2.61
CA LEU A 21 6.63 13.42 -2.01
C LEU A 21 7.87 13.21 -2.89
N CYS A 22 7.67 13.02 -4.20
CA CYS A 22 8.76 12.81 -5.14
C CYS A 22 9.68 14.05 -5.21
N ALA A 23 9.11 15.24 -5.28
CA ALA A 23 9.88 16.49 -5.23
C ALA A 23 10.68 16.62 -3.93
N ALA A 24 10.09 16.29 -2.79
CA ALA A 24 10.76 16.34 -1.49
C ALA A 24 11.89 15.32 -1.35
N CYS A 25 11.77 14.15 -2.00
CA CYS A 25 12.77 13.07 -1.94
C CYS A 25 13.79 13.13 -3.08
N GLY A 26 13.62 13.99 -4.09
CA GLY A 26 14.47 14.02 -5.28
C GLY A 26 14.36 12.73 -6.12
N LEU A 27 13.17 12.14 -6.21
CA LEU A 27 12.91 10.89 -6.92
C LEU A 27 11.87 11.08 -8.01
N ASP A 28 11.99 10.31 -9.09
CA ASP A 28 10.91 10.14 -10.05
C ASP A 28 9.80 9.25 -9.47
N GLY A 29 8.53 9.51 -9.90
CA GLY A 29 7.35 8.79 -9.45
C GLY A 29 6.62 8.05 -10.56
N LEU A 30 6.24 6.79 -10.32
CA LEU A 30 5.27 6.06 -11.12
C LEU A 30 3.98 5.91 -10.31
N VAL A 31 2.89 6.46 -10.83
CA VAL A 31 1.54 6.27 -10.30
C VAL A 31 0.71 5.53 -11.33
N TYR A 32 0.10 4.41 -10.96
CA TYR A 32 -0.74 3.63 -11.87
C TYR A 32 -2.02 3.15 -11.18
N SER A 33 -3.05 2.90 -11.96
CA SER A 33 -4.24 2.20 -11.49
C SER A 33 -4.05 0.70 -11.72
N ARG A 34 -4.22 -0.09 -10.67
CA ARG A 34 -4.15 -1.56 -10.78
C ARG A 34 -5.23 -2.09 -11.73
N PRO A 35 -5.03 -3.25 -12.40
CA PRO A 35 -6.10 -3.91 -13.15
C PRO A 35 -7.38 -4.03 -12.31
N GLY A 36 -8.51 -3.69 -12.89
CA GLY A 36 -9.80 -3.61 -12.21
C GLY A 36 -10.17 -2.22 -11.67
N TYR A 37 -9.23 -1.26 -11.67
CA TYR A 37 -9.42 0.07 -11.05
C TYR A 37 -9.10 1.23 -12.00
N GLY A 38 -9.62 2.39 -11.68
CA GLY A 38 -9.35 3.64 -12.40
C GLY A 38 -9.75 3.56 -13.87
N GLN A 39 -8.80 3.89 -14.72
CA GLN A 39 -8.91 3.77 -16.19
C GLN A 39 -8.27 2.49 -16.74
N SER A 40 -7.72 1.64 -15.88
CA SER A 40 -7.16 0.35 -16.29
C SER A 40 -8.26 -0.64 -16.67
N THR A 41 -7.88 -1.71 -17.38
CA THR A 41 -8.82 -2.77 -17.80
C THR A 41 -9.69 -3.21 -16.63
N PRO A 42 -11.02 -3.12 -16.75
CA PRO A 42 -11.93 -3.58 -15.72
C PRO A 42 -11.80 -5.09 -15.50
N ARG A 43 -12.22 -5.55 -14.34
CA ARG A 43 -12.39 -6.98 -14.06
C ARG A 43 -13.33 -7.61 -15.09
N ALA A 44 -12.99 -8.80 -15.58
CA ALA A 44 -13.83 -9.50 -16.55
C ALA A 44 -15.25 -9.79 -15.97
N PRO A 45 -16.30 -9.75 -16.79
CA PRO A 45 -17.64 -10.11 -16.34
C PRO A 45 -17.64 -11.52 -15.71
N GLY A 46 -18.20 -11.63 -14.49
CA GLY A 46 -18.24 -12.90 -13.75
C GLY A 46 -16.93 -13.30 -13.05
N GLU A 47 -15.84 -12.58 -13.23
CA GLU A 47 -14.61 -12.82 -12.49
C GLU A 47 -14.81 -12.47 -11.01
N HIS A 48 -14.41 -13.39 -10.13
CA HIS A 48 -14.38 -13.18 -8.69
C HIS A 48 -12.93 -13.11 -8.20
N TRP A 49 -12.61 -12.09 -7.41
CA TRP A 49 -11.34 -12.05 -6.71
C TRP A 49 -11.45 -12.86 -5.42
N ASP A 50 -10.49 -13.74 -5.23
CA ASP A 50 -10.38 -14.60 -4.05
C ASP A 50 -9.39 -14.05 -3.01
N ALA A 51 -9.17 -14.80 -1.94
CA ALA A 51 -8.24 -14.43 -0.86
C ALA A 51 -6.78 -14.21 -1.32
N ARG A 52 -6.43 -14.59 -2.55
CA ARG A 52 -5.09 -14.42 -3.11
C ARG A 52 -4.96 -13.21 -4.04
N TYR A 53 -6.00 -12.38 -4.19
CA TYR A 53 -5.94 -11.27 -5.14
C TYR A 53 -4.82 -10.27 -4.85
N LEU A 54 -4.50 -10.01 -3.57
CA LEU A 54 -3.36 -9.16 -3.18
C LEU A 54 -2.03 -9.82 -3.53
N HIS A 55 -1.92 -11.14 -3.36
CA HIS A 55 -0.74 -11.89 -3.75
C HIS A 55 -0.53 -11.85 -5.27
N ARG A 56 -1.59 -12.04 -6.08
CA ARG A 56 -1.48 -11.91 -7.55
C ARG A 56 -0.99 -10.52 -7.96
N GLN A 57 -1.51 -9.46 -7.34
CA GLN A 57 -1.03 -8.11 -7.60
C GLN A 57 0.46 -7.95 -7.26
N ALA A 58 0.91 -8.51 -6.15
CA ALA A 58 2.28 -8.39 -5.66
C ALA A 58 3.28 -9.26 -6.45
N LEU A 59 2.90 -10.47 -6.83
CA LEU A 59 3.80 -11.51 -7.35
C LEU A 59 3.76 -11.67 -8.87
N GLU A 60 2.70 -11.17 -9.52
CA GLU A 60 2.51 -11.32 -10.96
C GLU A 60 2.39 -9.96 -11.66
N VAL A 61 1.45 -9.11 -11.22
CA VAL A 61 1.15 -7.84 -11.90
C VAL A 61 2.27 -6.82 -11.68
N LEU A 62 2.67 -6.58 -10.44
CA LEU A 62 3.70 -5.57 -10.14
C LEU A 62 5.06 -5.92 -10.77
N PRO A 63 5.61 -7.15 -10.65
CA PRO A 63 6.88 -7.48 -11.30
C PRO A 63 6.80 -7.37 -12.84
N ALA A 64 5.67 -7.75 -13.46
CA ALA A 64 5.48 -7.60 -14.90
C ALA A 64 5.47 -6.12 -15.32
N LEU A 65 4.82 -5.25 -14.55
CA LEU A 65 4.80 -3.80 -14.78
C LEU A 65 6.22 -3.21 -14.66
N LEU A 66 6.94 -3.53 -13.59
CA LEU A 66 8.29 -3.04 -13.36
C LEU A 66 9.24 -3.46 -14.48
N ALA A 67 9.17 -4.72 -14.90
CA ALA A 67 9.97 -5.26 -16.01
C ALA A 67 9.64 -4.56 -17.34
N ALA A 68 8.36 -4.37 -17.65
CA ALA A 68 7.93 -3.70 -18.89
C ALA A 68 8.38 -2.23 -18.98
N LEU A 69 8.52 -1.56 -17.84
CA LEU A 69 8.97 -0.18 -17.75
C LEU A 69 10.49 -0.03 -17.47
N GLY A 70 11.22 -1.12 -17.33
CA GLY A 70 12.65 -1.09 -17.02
C GLY A 70 12.96 -0.47 -15.65
N ILE A 71 12.03 -0.57 -14.68
CA ILE A 71 12.21 -0.02 -13.34
C ILE A 71 12.91 -1.06 -12.47
N HIS A 72 14.08 -0.69 -11.99
CA HIS A 72 14.91 -1.53 -11.12
C HIS A 72 15.00 -0.94 -9.72
N GLN A 73 14.89 -1.79 -8.69
CA GLN A 73 15.00 -1.43 -7.27
C GLN A 73 14.24 -0.17 -6.87
N PRO A 74 12.92 -0.08 -7.13
CA PRO A 74 12.14 1.09 -6.73
C PRO A 74 11.98 1.15 -5.20
N TRP A 75 11.74 2.36 -4.68
CA TRP A 75 10.99 2.52 -3.45
C TRP A 75 9.52 2.23 -3.74
N LEU A 76 8.90 1.36 -2.96
CA LEU A 76 7.47 1.08 -3.02
C LEU A 76 6.74 1.92 -1.97
N PHE A 77 5.74 2.67 -2.39
CA PHE A 77 4.88 3.47 -1.51
C PHE A 77 3.44 2.95 -1.64
N GLY A 78 2.99 2.20 -0.64
CA GLY A 78 1.67 1.59 -0.66
C GLY A 78 0.73 2.16 0.39
N HIS A 79 -0.57 2.20 0.06
CA HIS A 79 -1.63 2.55 1.00
C HIS A 79 -2.66 1.41 1.08
N SER A 80 -3.01 0.97 2.30
CA SER A 80 -4.02 -0.08 2.57
C SER A 80 -3.73 -1.36 1.78
N ASP A 81 -4.60 -1.81 0.86
CA ASP A 81 -4.31 -2.91 -0.06
C ASP A 81 -2.96 -2.74 -0.77
N GLY A 82 -2.66 -1.52 -1.23
CA GLY A 82 -1.39 -1.21 -1.87
C GLY A 82 -0.20 -1.35 -0.94
N ALA A 83 -0.36 -1.08 0.36
CA ALA A 83 0.67 -1.31 1.36
C ALA A 83 0.92 -2.81 1.58
N THR A 84 -0.14 -3.60 1.64
CA THR A 84 -0.05 -5.06 1.70
C THR A 84 0.65 -5.65 0.46
N ILE A 85 0.29 -5.15 -0.74
CA ILE A 85 0.95 -5.53 -1.99
C ILE A 85 2.44 -5.19 -1.97
N ALA A 86 2.81 -3.98 -1.50
CA ALA A 86 4.20 -3.57 -1.37
C ALA A 86 4.99 -4.47 -0.42
N LEU A 87 4.43 -4.82 0.73
CA LEU A 87 5.02 -5.73 1.70
C LEU A 87 5.23 -7.15 1.12
N LEU A 88 4.20 -7.71 0.48
CA LEU A 88 4.28 -9.02 -0.18
C LEU A 88 5.33 -9.04 -1.29
N HIS A 89 5.38 -7.99 -2.12
CA HIS A 89 6.38 -7.89 -3.19
C HIS A 89 7.80 -7.78 -2.63
N ALA A 90 8.02 -6.89 -1.65
CA ALA A 90 9.32 -6.71 -1.01
C ALA A 90 9.81 -7.96 -0.27
N ALA A 91 8.89 -8.75 0.29
CA ALA A 91 9.21 -10.03 0.93
C ALA A 91 9.58 -11.11 -0.08
N ALA A 92 8.88 -11.18 -1.23
CA ALA A 92 9.13 -12.17 -2.27
C ALA A 92 10.38 -11.86 -3.11
N PHE A 93 10.72 -10.57 -3.26
CA PHE A 93 11.83 -10.09 -4.10
C PHE A 93 12.75 -9.14 -3.32
N PRO A 94 13.40 -9.60 -2.23
CA PRO A 94 14.11 -8.74 -1.28
C PRO A 94 15.23 -7.92 -1.88
N GLU A 95 15.88 -8.41 -2.97
CA GLU A 95 16.96 -7.71 -3.66
C GLU A 95 16.46 -6.75 -4.77
N ALA A 96 15.18 -6.83 -5.12
CA ALA A 96 14.58 -6.02 -6.18
C ALA A 96 13.93 -4.72 -5.70
N VAL A 97 13.98 -4.41 -4.39
CA VAL A 97 13.31 -3.26 -3.78
C VAL A 97 14.30 -2.46 -2.94
N ALA A 98 14.44 -1.16 -3.24
CA ALA A 98 15.31 -0.26 -2.49
C ALA A 98 14.76 0.09 -1.09
N GLY A 99 13.44 0.09 -0.93
CA GLY A 99 12.76 0.35 0.33
C GLY A 99 11.25 0.31 0.18
N CYS A 100 10.55 0.22 1.30
CA CYS A 100 9.10 0.12 1.35
C CYS A 100 8.52 1.11 2.37
N VAL A 101 7.45 1.79 1.97
CA VAL A 101 6.59 2.64 2.81
C VAL A 101 5.19 2.04 2.79
N ALA A 102 4.71 1.59 3.93
CA ALA A 102 3.43 0.93 4.10
C ALA A 102 2.50 1.80 4.97
N LEU A 103 1.53 2.48 4.35
CA LEU A 103 0.53 3.29 5.03
C LEU A 103 -0.71 2.46 5.30
N ALA A 104 -1.13 2.40 6.55
CA ALA A 104 -2.32 1.67 7.00
C ALA A 104 -2.42 0.23 6.41
N PRO A 105 -1.33 -0.57 6.49
CA PRO A 105 -1.29 -1.91 5.90
C PRO A 105 -2.23 -2.86 6.63
N HIS A 106 -2.64 -3.93 5.93
CA HIS A 106 -3.26 -5.09 6.52
C HIS A 106 -2.33 -6.30 6.36
N VAL A 107 -1.91 -6.90 7.46
CA VAL A 107 -1.09 -8.12 7.46
C VAL A 107 -1.86 -9.32 8.00
N PHE A 108 -3.02 -9.08 8.57
CA PHE A 108 -4.03 -10.09 8.93
C PHE A 108 -5.41 -9.44 8.93
N VAL A 109 -6.47 -10.25 8.93
CA VAL A 109 -7.85 -9.75 8.91
C VAL A 109 -8.34 -9.47 10.32
N GLU A 110 -8.84 -8.25 10.54
CA GLU A 110 -9.48 -7.82 11.79
C GLU A 110 -10.99 -7.66 11.62
N GLN A 111 -11.74 -7.89 12.69
CA GLN A 111 -13.17 -7.63 12.71
C GLN A 111 -13.50 -6.16 12.42
N LYS A 112 -12.63 -5.24 12.82
CA LYS A 112 -12.74 -3.81 12.53
C LYS A 112 -12.74 -3.54 11.03
N ALA A 113 -11.82 -4.17 10.28
CA ALA A 113 -11.76 -4.09 8.82
C ALA A 113 -13.07 -4.59 8.19
N LEU A 114 -13.50 -5.80 8.54
CA LEU A 114 -14.73 -6.39 8.01
C LEU A 114 -15.99 -5.54 8.30
N GLN A 115 -16.07 -4.94 9.48
CA GLN A 115 -17.15 -4.01 9.83
C GLN A 115 -17.09 -2.72 8.98
N GLY A 116 -15.88 -2.18 8.77
CA GLY A 116 -15.64 -1.03 7.90
C GLY A 116 -16.11 -1.31 6.47
N ILE A 117 -15.76 -2.48 5.93
CA ILE A 117 -16.15 -2.90 4.58
C ILE A 117 -17.66 -3.11 4.46
N ARG A 118 -18.32 -3.71 5.46
CA ARG A 118 -19.79 -3.83 5.48
C ARG A 118 -20.46 -2.46 5.48
N ARG A 119 -19.96 -1.49 6.25
CA ARG A 119 -20.46 -0.10 6.21
C ARG A 119 -20.23 0.55 4.85
N ALA A 120 -19.09 0.31 4.22
CA ALA A 120 -18.81 0.78 2.86
C ALA A 120 -19.81 0.17 1.85
N ARG A 121 -20.14 -1.13 1.99
CA ARG A 121 -21.17 -1.78 1.14
C ARG A 121 -22.52 -1.11 1.28
N GLN A 122 -22.99 -0.87 2.49
CA GLN A 122 -24.25 -0.17 2.75
C GLN A 122 -24.25 1.23 2.13
N ALA A 123 -23.17 2.00 2.31
CA ALA A 123 -23.03 3.34 1.73
C ALA A 123 -22.96 3.33 0.19
N TYR A 124 -22.41 2.27 -0.39
CA TYR A 124 -22.35 2.07 -1.84
C TYR A 124 -23.74 1.75 -2.41
N GLU A 125 -24.45 0.81 -1.81
CA GLU A 125 -25.79 0.37 -2.20
C GLU A 125 -26.83 1.52 -2.01
N ALA A 126 -26.64 2.37 -1.00
CA ALA A 126 -27.44 3.57 -0.78
C ALA A 126 -27.15 4.74 -1.76
N GLY A 127 -26.06 4.66 -2.53
CA GLY A 127 -25.71 5.59 -3.62
C GLY A 127 -24.58 6.56 -3.34
N PRO A 128 -24.44 7.22 -2.17
CA PRO A 128 -23.45 8.29 -1.99
C PRO A 128 -21.99 7.87 -2.22
N LEU A 129 -21.62 6.65 -1.82
CA LEU A 129 -20.28 6.15 -2.06
C LEU A 129 -20.09 5.81 -3.55
N ARG A 130 -21.08 5.24 -4.21
CA ARG A 130 -21.05 4.92 -5.65
C ARG A 130 -20.83 6.15 -6.50
N GLU A 131 -21.57 7.24 -6.24
CA GLU A 131 -21.40 8.52 -6.94
C GLU A 131 -19.99 9.09 -6.78
N ARG A 132 -19.45 9.04 -5.55
CA ARG A 132 -18.10 9.52 -5.26
C ARG A 132 -17.04 8.70 -5.99
N LEU A 133 -17.15 7.37 -5.97
CA LEU A 133 -16.23 6.47 -6.66
C LEU A 133 -16.33 6.60 -8.18
N GLY A 134 -17.49 6.89 -8.73
CA GLY A 134 -17.69 7.14 -10.17
C GLY A 134 -16.89 8.30 -10.74
N ARG A 135 -16.34 9.17 -9.88
CA ARG A 135 -15.44 10.25 -10.31
C ARG A 135 -14.02 9.79 -10.59
N VAL A 136 -13.62 8.63 -10.06
CA VAL A 136 -12.24 8.11 -10.10
C VAL A 136 -12.13 6.69 -10.64
N GLN A 137 -13.27 6.03 -10.92
CA GLN A 137 -13.35 4.67 -11.45
C GLN A 137 -14.16 4.66 -12.75
N SER A 138 -13.61 4.12 -13.84
CA SER A 138 -14.31 3.96 -15.11
C SER A 138 -15.42 2.91 -15.05
N ASN A 139 -15.22 1.87 -14.24
CA ASN A 139 -16.22 0.84 -13.94
C ASN A 139 -16.32 0.68 -12.42
N THR A 140 -17.20 1.49 -11.83
CA THR A 140 -17.34 1.59 -10.38
C THR A 140 -17.81 0.28 -9.73
N ASP A 141 -18.75 -0.43 -10.36
CA ASP A 141 -19.28 -1.68 -9.86
C ASP A 141 -18.22 -2.78 -9.91
N SER A 142 -17.44 -2.85 -11.00
CA SER A 142 -16.32 -3.81 -11.12
C SER A 142 -15.29 -3.61 -10.01
N ALA A 143 -14.87 -2.37 -9.76
CA ALA A 143 -13.89 -2.04 -8.75
C ALA A 143 -14.44 -2.31 -7.32
N PHE A 144 -15.65 -1.82 -7.05
CA PHE A 144 -16.24 -1.93 -5.71
C PHE A 144 -16.53 -3.37 -5.31
N TYR A 145 -17.26 -4.11 -6.14
CA TYR A 145 -17.63 -5.49 -5.80
C TYR A 145 -16.43 -6.44 -5.87
N GLY A 146 -15.44 -6.20 -6.76
CA GLY A 146 -14.19 -6.96 -6.76
C GLY A 146 -13.50 -6.89 -5.39
N TRP A 147 -13.28 -5.68 -4.87
CA TRP A 147 -12.68 -5.47 -3.56
C TRP A 147 -13.57 -5.94 -2.41
N CYS A 148 -14.83 -5.51 -2.38
CA CYS A 148 -15.75 -5.76 -1.28
C CYS A 148 -16.03 -7.25 -1.09
N ASP A 149 -16.29 -7.98 -2.20
CA ASP A 149 -16.62 -9.39 -2.15
C ASP A 149 -15.41 -10.25 -1.78
N ALA A 150 -14.19 -9.88 -2.26
CA ALA A 150 -12.96 -10.55 -1.85
C ALA A 150 -12.72 -10.43 -0.33
N TRP A 151 -12.84 -9.23 0.22
CA TRP A 151 -12.63 -9.01 1.66
C TRP A 151 -13.72 -9.65 2.53
N LEU A 152 -14.96 -9.77 2.05
CA LEU A 152 -16.08 -10.37 2.78
C LEU A 152 -16.22 -11.88 2.52
N ASP A 153 -15.41 -12.45 1.65
CA ASP A 153 -15.39 -13.90 1.40
C ASP A 153 -15.01 -14.64 2.70
N PRO A 154 -15.75 -15.70 3.07
CA PRO A 154 -15.42 -16.51 4.24
C PRO A 154 -14.00 -17.06 4.25
N GLY A 155 -13.42 -17.36 3.08
CA GLY A 155 -12.04 -17.81 2.94
C GLY A 155 -10.99 -16.75 3.30
N PHE A 156 -11.37 -15.46 3.27
CA PHE A 156 -10.49 -14.37 3.68
C PHE A 156 -10.38 -14.20 5.21
N ARG A 157 -11.29 -14.80 5.98
CA ARG A 157 -11.37 -14.62 7.45
C ARG A 157 -10.09 -14.95 8.19
N HIS A 158 -9.34 -15.95 7.72
CA HIS A 158 -8.08 -16.41 8.34
C HIS A 158 -6.85 -15.98 7.54
N TRP A 159 -7.03 -15.06 6.60
CA TRP A 159 -5.95 -14.57 5.78
C TRP A 159 -4.93 -13.78 6.62
N THR A 160 -3.66 -14.06 6.41
CA THR A 160 -2.51 -13.36 6.99
C THR A 160 -1.31 -13.48 6.04
N ILE A 161 -0.40 -12.52 6.13
CA ILE A 161 0.89 -12.53 5.41
C ILE A 161 2.08 -12.50 6.38
N GLU A 162 1.86 -12.84 7.64
CA GLU A 162 2.91 -12.74 8.68
C GLU A 162 4.10 -13.67 8.37
N ALA A 163 3.85 -14.85 7.79
CA ALA A 163 4.90 -15.78 7.41
C ALA A 163 5.80 -15.22 6.28
N GLU A 164 5.18 -14.57 5.29
CA GLU A 164 5.87 -13.97 4.16
C GLU A 164 6.76 -12.80 4.60
N LEU A 165 6.32 -12.01 5.58
CA LEU A 165 7.08 -10.84 6.05
C LEU A 165 8.49 -11.20 6.55
N ALA A 166 8.70 -12.40 7.06
CA ALA A 166 10.00 -12.80 7.63
C ALA A 166 11.18 -12.73 6.64
N THR A 167 10.90 -12.72 5.34
CA THR A 167 11.91 -12.63 4.28
C THR A 167 12.21 -11.20 3.83
N LEU A 168 11.43 -10.20 4.26
CA LEU A 168 11.62 -8.79 3.90
C LEU A 168 12.94 -8.27 4.48
N ARG A 169 13.78 -7.64 3.65
CA ARG A 169 15.13 -7.16 4.01
C ARG A 169 15.30 -5.66 3.82
N CYS A 170 14.58 -5.06 2.88
CA CYS A 170 14.74 -3.64 2.56
C CYS A 170 14.32 -2.74 3.74
N PRO A 171 14.78 -1.49 3.78
CA PRO A 171 14.29 -0.49 4.71
C PRO A 171 12.75 -0.38 4.66
N LEU A 172 12.11 -0.37 5.83
CA LEU A 172 10.65 -0.33 5.93
C LEU A 172 10.20 0.78 6.89
N ILE A 173 9.24 1.59 6.42
CA ILE A 173 8.44 2.47 7.28
C ILE A 173 7.00 1.98 7.25
N VAL A 174 6.42 1.82 8.42
CA VAL A 174 4.98 1.56 8.59
C VAL A 174 4.34 2.77 9.24
N VAL A 175 3.28 3.29 8.62
CA VAL A 175 2.55 4.47 9.13
C VAL A 175 1.11 4.08 9.41
N GLN A 176 0.62 4.42 10.59
CA GLN A 176 -0.75 4.10 11.00
C GLN A 176 -1.38 5.29 11.72
N GLY A 177 -2.60 5.63 11.35
CA GLY A 177 -3.44 6.59 12.07
C GLY A 177 -4.13 5.93 13.27
N GLU A 178 -4.18 6.61 14.42
CA GLU A 178 -4.82 6.09 15.63
C GLU A 178 -6.35 5.98 15.50
N ASP A 179 -6.95 6.86 14.69
CA ASP A 179 -8.40 6.89 14.41
C ASP A 179 -8.78 6.06 13.16
N ASP A 180 -7.89 5.20 12.68
CA ASP A 180 -8.16 4.37 11.50
C ASP A 180 -9.40 3.49 11.71
N ALA A 181 -10.37 3.58 10.79
CA ALA A 181 -11.63 2.86 10.87
C ALA A 181 -11.56 1.41 10.37
N TYR A 182 -10.45 1.00 9.74
CA TYR A 182 -10.26 -0.32 9.13
C TYR A 182 -9.19 -1.17 9.82
N GLY A 183 -8.16 -0.58 10.40
CA GLY A 183 -7.08 -1.28 11.09
C GLY A 183 -6.90 -0.81 12.54
N THR A 184 -6.27 -1.64 13.36
CA THR A 184 -5.79 -1.26 14.69
C THR A 184 -4.28 -1.17 14.71
N MET A 185 -3.71 -0.66 15.82
CA MET A 185 -2.28 -0.63 16.05
C MET A 185 -1.64 -2.04 16.07
N GLU A 186 -2.44 -3.10 16.19
CA GLU A 186 -1.95 -4.48 16.13
C GLU A 186 -1.37 -4.83 14.76
N GLN A 187 -1.84 -4.20 13.66
CA GLN A 187 -1.22 -4.35 12.34
C GLN A 187 0.27 -3.97 12.40
N VAL A 188 0.58 -2.81 12.96
CA VAL A 188 1.95 -2.33 13.14
C VAL A 188 2.71 -3.19 14.15
N GLY A 189 2.07 -3.55 15.26
CA GLY A 189 2.67 -4.37 16.30
C GLY A 189 3.15 -5.73 15.79
N ARG A 190 2.39 -6.38 14.91
CA ARG A 190 2.79 -7.66 14.28
C ARG A 190 3.93 -7.46 13.31
N ILE A 191 3.90 -6.43 12.48
CA ILE A 191 4.99 -6.12 11.56
C ILE A 191 6.29 -5.88 12.33
N THR A 192 6.30 -5.05 13.35
CA THR A 192 7.52 -4.69 14.09
C THR A 192 8.06 -5.84 14.95
N ARG A 193 7.21 -6.76 15.40
CA ARG A 193 7.65 -8.01 16.05
C ARG A 193 8.40 -8.95 15.10
N ILE A 194 7.93 -9.05 13.85
CA ILE A 194 8.55 -9.91 12.83
C ILE A 194 9.79 -9.22 12.24
N LEU A 195 9.73 -7.91 12.06
CA LEU A 195 10.75 -7.08 11.41
C LEU A 195 11.26 -5.99 12.37
N PRO A 196 12.19 -6.30 13.29
CA PRO A 196 12.70 -5.33 14.27
C PRO A 196 13.41 -4.11 13.65
N HIS A 197 13.80 -4.19 12.36
CA HIS A 197 14.39 -3.07 11.62
C HIS A 197 13.34 -2.11 11.05
N ALA A 198 12.07 -2.47 11.05
CA ALA A 198 11.00 -1.61 10.58
C ALA A 198 10.84 -0.39 11.49
N ARG A 199 10.73 0.79 10.87
CA ARG A 199 10.38 2.03 11.60
C ARG A 199 8.87 2.18 11.59
N SER A 200 8.30 2.59 12.71
CA SER A 200 6.87 2.89 12.80
C SER A 200 6.64 4.38 13.05
N LEU A 201 5.62 4.93 12.42
CA LEU A 201 5.08 6.26 12.67
C LEU A 201 3.60 6.14 13.00
N MET A 202 3.26 6.48 14.25
CA MET A 202 1.89 6.53 14.73
C MET A 202 1.43 7.98 14.67
N LEU A 203 0.24 8.22 14.10
CA LEU A 203 -0.28 9.56 13.87
C LEU A 203 -1.56 9.77 14.68
N GLU A 204 -1.49 10.65 15.68
CA GLU A 204 -2.67 11.09 16.42
C GLU A 204 -3.66 11.83 15.51
N LYS A 205 -4.96 11.70 15.80
CA LYS A 205 -6.04 12.36 15.05
C LYS A 205 -6.01 12.12 13.54
N CYS A 206 -5.48 10.98 13.14
CA CYS A 206 -5.32 10.55 11.76
C CYS A 206 -6.15 9.30 11.51
N GLY A 207 -6.92 9.30 10.43
CA GLY A 207 -7.74 8.16 10.01
C GLY A 207 -6.98 7.18 9.12
N HIS A 208 -7.74 6.52 8.22
CA HIS A 208 -7.20 5.50 7.31
C HIS A 208 -6.37 6.05 6.14
N ILE A 209 -6.27 7.37 5.98
CA ILE A 209 -5.61 7.99 4.83
C ILE A 209 -4.49 8.95 5.31
N PRO A 210 -3.37 8.44 5.86
CA PRO A 210 -2.30 9.26 6.44
C PRO A 210 -1.75 10.32 5.49
N GLN A 211 -1.60 9.99 4.20
CA GLN A 211 -1.11 10.92 3.17
C GLN A 211 -2.06 12.08 2.88
N ARG A 212 -3.31 11.99 3.32
CA ARG A 212 -4.29 13.10 3.25
C ARG A 212 -4.41 13.84 4.57
N ASP A 213 -4.45 13.08 5.68
CA ASP A 213 -4.78 13.62 7.00
C ASP A 213 -3.54 14.29 7.65
N ALA A 214 -2.32 13.79 7.35
CA ALA A 214 -1.05 14.29 7.88
C ALA A 214 0.08 14.25 6.81
N PRO A 215 -0.08 14.88 5.62
CA PRO A 215 0.87 14.74 4.51
C PRO A 215 2.29 15.18 4.86
N ALA A 216 2.45 16.25 5.61
CA ALA A 216 3.77 16.76 5.99
C ALA A 216 4.55 15.78 6.89
N ASP A 217 3.87 15.10 7.81
CA ASP A 217 4.50 14.11 8.69
C ASP A 217 4.91 12.87 7.92
N VAL A 218 4.06 12.39 7.00
CA VAL A 218 4.38 11.28 6.11
C VAL A 218 5.59 11.62 5.23
N ILE A 219 5.60 12.77 4.55
CA ILE A 219 6.70 13.21 3.70
C ILE A 219 8.00 13.27 4.50
N ARG A 220 7.98 13.92 5.67
CA ARG A 220 9.16 14.05 6.55
C ARG A 220 9.71 12.69 6.97
N ALA A 221 8.86 11.75 7.35
CA ALA A 221 9.27 10.40 7.76
C ALA A 221 9.92 9.63 6.61
N VAL A 222 9.35 9.71 5.41
CA VAL A 222 9.89 9.06 4.21
C VAL A 222 11.24 9.65 3.81
N MET A 223 11.35 10.98 3.74
CA MET A 223 12.62 11.68 3.47
C MET A 223 13.72 11.26 4.44
N ASN A 224 13.42 11.24 5.74
CA ASN A 224 14.39 10.84 6.78
C ASN A 224 14.83 9.38 6.62
N CYS A 225 13.93 8.49 6.18
CA CYS A 225 14.30 7.11 5.91
C CYS A 225 15.21 7.00 4.70
N ILE A 226 14.86 7.60 3.58
CA ILE A 226 15.66 7.58 2.34
C ILE A 226 17.06 8.15 2.60
N ASN A 227 17.16 9.32 3.23
CA ASN A 227 18.43 9.98 3.52
C ASN A 227 19.31 9.16 4.46
N SER A 228 18.73 8.43 5.42
CA SER A 228 19.47 7.55 6.33
C SER A 228 20.09 6.35 5.62
N GLN A 229 19.55 5.92 4.48
CA GLN A 229 20.13 4.87 3.65
C GLN A 229 21.24 5.42 2.75
N ALA A 230 21.06 6.58 2.15
CA ALA A 230 22.09 7.26 1.34
C ALA A 230 23.40 7.50 2.14
N GLY A 231 23.28 7.89 3.40
CA GLY A 231 24.43 8.09 4.30
C GLY A 231 25.17 6.80 4.69
N ARG A 232 24.55 5.64 4.54
CA ARG A 232 25.17 4.33 4.79
C ARG A 232 25.94 3.78 3.58
N SER A 233 25.70 4.32 2.39
CA SER A 233 26.28 3.84 1.13
C SER A 233 27.62 4.50 0.77
N LEU A 234 28.11 5.48 1.53
CA LEU A 234 29.43 6.07 1.31
C LEU A 234 30.50 5.20 1.99
N PRO A 235 31.41 4.56 1.22
CA PRO A 235 32.57 3.92 1.82
C PRO A 235 33.43 5.00 2.48
N THR A 236 33.76 4.83 3.75
CA THR A 236 34.83 5.61 4.41
C THR A 236 36.12 5.37 3.65
N THR A 237 36.50 6.29 2.80
CA THR A 237 37.85 6.36 2.28
C THR A 237 38.77 6.59 3.49
N ARG A 238 39.42 5.50 3.98
CA ARG A 238 40.54 5.64 4.89
C ARG A 238 41.65 6.34 4.12
N SER A 239 41.89 7.60 4.45
CA SER A 239 43.14 8.26 4.11
C SER A 239 44.26 7.51 4.82
N GLN A 240 45.05 6.72 4.07
CA GLN A 240 46.36 6.29 4.54
C GLN A 240 47.26 7.51 4.36
N GLY A 241 47.67 8.12 5.47
CA GLY A 241 48.81 9.01 5.58
C GLY A 241 50.07 8.19 5.85
#